data_4677bccfe0d6f280d3778422f257d056
#
_entry.id   4677bccfe0d6f280d3778422f257d056
#
_cell.length_a   1.000
_cell.length_b   1.000
_cell.length_c   1.000
_cell.angle_alpha   90.00
_cell.angle_beta   90.00
_cell.angle_gamma   90.00
#
_symmetry.space_group_name_H-M   'P 1'
#
loop_
_entity.id
_entity.type
_entity.pdbx_description
1 polymer ?
#
loop_
_entity_poly.entity_id
_entity_poly.type
_entity_poly.pdbx_seq_one_letter_code
_entity_poly.pdbx_strand_id
1 'polypeptide(L)'
;MPRFHLTLMLVLTAGALCAAAPAAPSPAAAAAKAPAASDPEKLKYPLPVPPDENVAYGPHRMQVIYFWRAQSDRPTPLLVYIHGGGWNGGDRSVVRNMLLPALQAGISVASVEYRTIRDATADGLVPPVQGPMLDCARALQFCRTKFREWNLDPTRVALAGGSAGACTSLWLAFRDDLADPRSPDPVARQSTRVTCVAVDGAQTSLDPHQMRAWTPNITYGAHAFGIAADPRRKLSSFQVFHESRERLLPWIREYSPYELVSRGDPPVGLYYSAPPNLGQPEKDPTHSANFGVKLKERCDAEGVACALVYPGAPDVRHASANDFVRAHLRPEVR
;
A
#
# COMPACT_ATOMS: atom_id res chain seq x y z
N MET A 1 -69.79 -42.21 -4.37
CA MET A 1 -68.91 -41.79 -5.47
C MET A 1 -68.04 -40.67 -4.96
N PRO A 2 -66.75 -40.86 -4.62
CA PRO A 2 -65.89 -39.80 -4.15
C PRO A 2 -65.17 -39.11 -5.34
N ARG A 3 -65.20 -37.80 -5.30
CA ARG A 3 -64.48 -36.91 -6.24
C ARG A 3 -63.01 -36.76 -5.82
N PHE A 4 -62.08 -37.19 -6.68
CA PHE A 4 -60.64 -36.93 -6.52
C PHE A 4 -60.32 -35.51 -6.97
N HIS A 5 -59.75 -34.69 -6.08
CA HIS A 5 -59.11 -33.42 -6.41
C HIS A 5 -57.64 -33.64 -6.66
N LEU A 6 -57.19 -33.39 -7.88
CA LEU A 6 -55.81 -33.47 -8.30
C LEU A 6 -55.17 -32.10 -7.99
N THR A 7 -54.30 -32.04 -6.99
CA THR A 7 -53.54 -30.81 -6.65
C THR A 7 -52.20 -30.84 -7.44
N LEU A 8 -52.09 -29.95 -8.38
CA LEU A 8 -50.88 -29.77 -9.19
C LEU A 8 -49.85 -28.97 -8.32
N MET A 9 -48.75 -29.66 -7.89
CA MET A 9 -47.62 -29.01 -7.25
C MET A 9 -46.70 -28.46 -8.35
N LEU A 10 -46.59 -27.12 -8.39
CA LEU A 10 -45.63 -26.41 -9.21
C LEU A 10 -44.28 -26.35 -8.47
N VAL A 11 -43.28 -27.13 -8.91
CA VAL A 11 -41.93 -27.06 -8.37
C VAL A 11 -41.19 -25.95 -9.09
N LEU A 12 -41.01 -24.83 -8.39
CA LEU A 12 -40.12 -23.75 -8.82
C LEU A 12 -38.67 -24.14 -8.49
N THR A 13 -37.88 -24.52 -9.49
CA THR A 13 -36.44 -24.66 -9.37
C THR A 13 -35.81 -23.28 -9.44
N ALA A 14 -35.34 -22.77 -8.30
CA ALA A 14 -34.49 -21.59 -8.23
C ALA A 14 -33.10 -21.96 -8.77
N GLY A 15 -32.84 -21.56 -10.01
CA GLY A 15 -31.48 -21.61 -10.58
C GLY A 15 -30.61 -20.55 -9.91
N ALA A 16 -29.68 -20.97 -9.05
CA ALA A 16 -28.63 -20.10 -8.54
C ALA A 16 -27.65 -19.80 -9.68
N LEU A 17 -27.69 -18.56 -10.19
CA LEU A 17 -26.61 -18.03 -11.03
C LEU A 17 -25.36 -17.83 -10.15
N CYS A 18 -24.47 -18.80 -10.13
CA CYS A 18 -23.10 -18.58 -9.67
C CYS A 18 -22.40 -17.66 -10.66
N ALA A 19 -22.24 -16.40 -10.31
CA ALA A 19 -21.34 -15.50 -11.01
C ALA A 19 -19.90 -16.01 -10.80
N ALA A 20 -19.31 -16.57 -11.84
CA ALA A 20 -17.91 -16.97 -11.85
C ALA A 20 -17.04 -15.72 -11.69
N ALA A 21 -16.15 -15.72 -10.69
CA ALA A 21 -15.10 -14.74 -10.56
C ALA A 21 -14.22 -14.77 -11.82
N PRO A 22 -13.71 -13.62 -12.29
CA PRO A 22 -12.84 -13.59 -13.45
C PRO A 22 -11.58 -14.41 -13.18
N ALA A 23 -11.29 -15.35 -14.06
CA ALA A 23 -10.09 -16.18 -14.00
C ALA A 23 -8.84 -15.29 -14.07
N ALA A 24 -7.89 -15.54 -13.17
CA ALA A 24 -6.58 -14.92 -13.22
C ALA A 24 -5.89 -15.24 -14.57
N PRO A 25 -5.15 -14.28 -15.16
CA PRO A 25 -4.46 -14.52 -16.43
C PRO A 25 -3.43 -15.64 -16.28
N SER A 26 -3.46 -16.56 -17.24
CA SER A 26 -2.57 -17.72 -17.33
C SER A 26 -1.09 -17.31 -17.38
N PRO A 27 -0.19 -17.93 -16.61
CA PRO A 27 1.24 -17.64 -16.66
C PRO A 27 1.92 -18.51 -17.72
N ALA A 28 1.79 -18.14 -18.98
CA ALA A 28 2.62 -18.66 -20.06
C ALA A 28 3.26 -17.47 -20.80
N ALA A 29 4.15 -16.76 -20.13
CA ALA A 29 5.07 -15.87 -20.76
C ALA A 29 6.48 -16.39 -20.51
N ALA A 30 7.13 -16.84 -21.59
CA ALA A 30 8.54 -17.18 -21.64
C ALA A 30 9.37 -16.12 -20.90
N ALA A 31 10.44 -16.56 -20.23
CA ALA A 31 11.41 -15.72 -19.54
C ALA A 31 11.92 -14.63 -20.48
N ALA A 32 11.20 -13.52 -20.54
CA ALA A 32 11.70 -12.31 -21.17
C ALA A 32 12.89 -11.84 -20.32
N LYS A 33 14.03 -11.64 -20.99
CA LYS A 33 15.22 -11.07 -20.40
C LYS A 33 14.81 -9.81 -19.65
N ALA A 34 15.04 -9.79 -18.32
CA ALA A 34 14.69 -8.65 -17.49
C ALA A 34 15.15 -7.35 -18.17
N PRO A 35 14.32 -6.32 -18.26
CA PRO A 35 14.74 -5.05 -18.82
C PRO A 35 15.95 -4.55 -18.02
N ALA A 36 16.92 -3.99 -18.74
CA ALA A 36 18.10 -3.38 -18.10
C ALA A 36 17.60 -2.38 -17.04
N ALA A 37 18.07 -2.55 -15.81
CA ALA A 37 17.72 -1.66 -14.72
C ALA A 37 17.99 -0.21 -15.13
N SER A 38 17.08 0.70 -14.81
CA SER A 38 17.23 2.12 -15.11
C SER A 38 18.57 2.62 -14.59
N ASP A 39 19.26 3.35 -15.45
CA ASP A 39 20.59 3.90 -15.22
C ASP A 39 20.64 4.70 -13.90
N PRO A 40 21.52 4.34 -12.94
CA PRO A 40 21.67 5.09 -11.69
C PRO A 40 22.04 6.58 -11.90
N GLU A 41 22.57 6.95 -13.07
CA GLU A 41 22.91 8.34 -13.39
C GLU A 41 21.69 9.26 -13.59
N LYS A 42 20.46 8.73 -13.71
CA LYS A 42 19.23 9.51 -13.97
C LYS A 42 18.26 9.55 -12.78
N LEU A 43 18.74 9.31 -11.56
CA LEU A 43 17.90 9.38 -10.38
C LEU A 43 17.39 10.80 -10.14
N LYS A 44 16.13 10.92 -9.76
CA LYS A 44 15.52 12.21 -9.39
C LYS A 44 16.22 12.87 -8.19
N TYR A 45 16.74 12.05 -7.29
CA TYR A 45 17.45 12.49 -6.09
C TYR A 45 18.77 11.73 -5.96
N PRO A 46 19.90 12.40 -5.64
CA PRO A 46 21.16 11.73 -5.37
C PRO A 46 21.02 10.84 -4.13
N LEU A 47 21.51 9.62 -4.22
CA LEU A 47 21.57 8.68 -3.10
C LEU A 47 22.82 8.96 -2.26
N PRO A 48 22.72 8.90 -0.91
CA PRO A 48 23.88 9.11 -0.03
C PRO A 48 24.92 7.99 -0.15
N VAL A 49 24.48 6.79 -0.52
CA VAL A 49 25.33 5.62 -0.83
C VAL A 49 24.71 4.85 -2.00
N PRO A 50 25.51 4.25 -2.89
CA PRO A 50 25.00 3.42 -3.97
C PRO A 50 24.31 2.17 -3.41
N PRO A 51 23.30 1.61 -4.10
CA PRO A 51 22.72 0.34 -3.70
C PRO A 51 23.70 -0.81 -3.93
N ASP A 52 23.66 -1.82 -3.06
CA ASP A 52 24.39 -3.08 -3.26
C ASP A 52 23.82 -3.86 -4.44
N GLU A 53 22.48 -3.78 -4.62
CA GLU A 53 21.81 -4.42 -5.76
C GLU A 53 20.72 -3.51 -6.36
N ASN A 54 20.55 -3.66 -7.67
CA ASN A 54 19.45 -3.10 -8.45
C ASN A 54 18.81 -4.26 -9.23
N VAL A 55 17.70 -4.79 -8.71
CA VAL A 55 17.16 -6.07 -9.15
C VAL A 55 15.68 -5.97 -9.54
N ALA A 56 15.30 -6.65 -10.64
CA ALA A 56 13.91 -6.76 -11.06
C ALA A 56 13.16 -7.82 -10.21
N TYR A 57 11.96 -7.47 -9.75
CA TYR A 57 11.05 -8.39 -9.06
C TYR A 57 9.88 -8.84 -9.94
N GLY A 58 9.83 -8.39 -11.18
CA GLY A 58 8.81 -8.73 -12.16
C GLY A 58 9.23 -8.35 -13.58
N PRO A 59 8.39 -8.63 -14.59
CA PRO A 59 8.71 -8.44 -16.00
C PRO A 59 8.59 -6.99 -16.48
N HIS A 60 7.89 -6.12 -15.75
CA HIS A 60 7.70 -4.73 -16.17
C HIS A 60 8.92 -3.88 -15.78
N ARG A 61 9.31 -2.92 -16.64
CA ARG A 61 10.47 -2.04 -16.42
C ARG A 61 10.46 -1.28 -15.10
N MET A 62 9.28 -1.01 -14.53
CA MET A 62 9.09 -0.35 -13.25
C MET A 62 9.13 -1.33 -12.07
N GLN A 63 9.15 -2.62 -12.30
CA GLN A 63 9.18 -3.63 -11.23
C GLN A 63 10.63 -3.90 -10.83
N VAL A 64 11.27 -2.93 -10.20
CA VAL A 64 12.68 -2.98 -9.76
C VAL A 64 12.83 -2.49 -8.32
N ILE A 65 13.87 -3.00 -7.64
CA ILE A 65 14.20 -2.67 -6.26
C ILE A 65 15.64 -2.21 -6.20
N TYR A 66 15.93 -1.14 -5.42
CA TYR A 66 17.24 -0.90 -4.86
C TYR A 66 17.33 -1.56 -3.50
N PHE A 67 18.39 -2.33 -3.28
CA PHE A 67 18.65 -2.98 -2.02
C PHE A 67 19.99 -2.53 -1.44
N TRP A 68 20.00 -2.27 -0.13
CA TRP A 68 21.17 -1.96 0.68
C TRP A 68 21.22 -2.91 1.87
N ARG A 69 22.35 -3.58 2.02
CA ARG A 69 22.61 -4.50 3.13
C ARG A 69 23.20 -3.75 4.30
N ALA A 70 22.62 -3.87 5.48
CA ALA A 70 23.28 -3.45 6.71
C ALA A 70 24.44 -4.40 7.05
N GLN A 71 25.54 -3.84 7.57
CA GLN A 71 26.72 -4.62 7.96
C GLN A 71 26.40 -5.43 9.24
N SER A 72 26.39 -6.77 9.14
CA SER A 72 26.12 -7.67 10.25
C SER A 72 26.56 -9.10 9.93
N ASP A 73 27.08 -9.83 10.93
CA ASP A 73 27.34 -11.28 10.85
C ASP A 73 26.09 -12.11 11.10
N ARG A 74 24.99 -11.46 11.57
CA ARG A 74 23.70 -12.09 11.84
C ARG A 74 22.65 -11.58 10.85
N PRO A 75 21.57 -12.34 10.62
CA PRO A 75 20.46 -11.87 9.80
C PRO A 75 19.89 -10.54 10.31
N THR A 76 19.81 -9.55 9.41
CA THR A 76 19.34 -8.19 9.71
C THR A 76 17.84 -8.04 9.47
N PRO A 77 17.14 -7.16 10.22
CA PRO A 77 15.80 -6.74 9.85
C PRO A 77 15.78 -6.08 8.48
N LEU A 78 14.61 -6.07 7.84
CA LEU A 78 14.37 -5.41 6.57
C LEU A 78 13.39 -4.26 6.71
N LEU A 79 13.75 -3.08 6.19
CA LEU A 79 12.84 -1.98 5.90
C LEU A 79 12.51 -1.97 4.41
N VAL A 80 11.25 -2.12 4.04
CA VAL A 80 10.76 -1.93 2.67
C VAL A 80 10.15 -0.53 2.56
N TYR A 81 10.72 0.31 1.71
CA TYR A 81 10.28 1.69 1.48
C TYR A 81 9.52 1.82 0.17
N ILE A 82 8.33 2.42 0.23
CA ILE A 82 7.44 2.66 -0.91
C ILE A 82 7.32 4.17 -1.11
N HIS A 83 7.73 4.66 -2.27
CA HIS A 83 7.70 6.10 -2.55
C HIS A 83 6.29 6.64 -2.80
N GLY A 84 6.11 7.95 -2.59
CA GLY A 84 4.90 8.68 -2.93
C GLY A 84 4.85 9.12 -4.39
N GLY A 85 3.97 10.09 -4.68
CA GLY A 85 3.79 10.67 -6.01
C GLY A 85 2.42 10.37 -6.61
N GLY A 86 1.41 10.09 -5.76
CA GLY A 86 0.02 9.85 -6.19
C GLY A 86 -0.14 8.65 -7.12
N TRP A 87 0.77 7.68 -7.05
CA TRP A 87 0.87 6.55 -7.99
C TRP A 87 1.03 6.97 -9.47
N ASN A 88 1.28 8.26 -9.75
CA ASN A 88 1.50 8.80 -11.10
C ASN A 88 2.96 9.14 -11.39
N GLY A 89 3.80 9.09 -10.37
CA GLY A 89 5.22 9.41 -10.46
C GLY A 89 5.89 9.15 -9.14
N GLY A 90 7.09 9.66 -8.99
CA GLY A 90 7.96 9.37 -7.87
C GLY A 90 9.18 8.62 -8.36
N ASP A 91 10.00 8.17 -7.42
CA ASP A 91 11.23 7.44 -7.71
C ASP A 91 11.74 6.79 -6.43
N ARG A 92 12.27 5.58 -6.53
CA ARG A 92 12.81 4.83 -5.40
C ARG A 92 13.99 5.50 -4.68
N SER A 93 14.63 6.53 -5.27
CA SER A 93 15.68 7.31 -4.61
C SER A 93 15.17 8.24 -3.49
N VAL A 94 13.85 8.42 -3.35
CA VAL A 94 13.23 9.19 -2.25
C VAL A 94 13.53 8.60 -0.86
N VAL A 95 13.88 7.32 -0.76
CA VAL A 95 14.28 6.64 0.49
C VAL A 95 15.44 7.30 1.23
N ARG A 96 16.19 8.19 0.58
CA ARG A 96 17.43 8.82 1.07
C ARG A 96 17.39 9.31 2.53
N ASN A 97 16.24 9.82 2.99
CA ASN A 97 16.07 10.35 4.35
C ASN A 97 15.94 9.24 5.41
N MET A 98 15.55 8.04 5.02
CA MET A 98 15.47 6.87 5.91
C MET A 98 16.68 5.94 5.76
N LEU A 99 17.38 5.99 4.64
CA LEU A 99 18.42 5.04 4.26
C LEU A 99 19.57 4.97 5.27
N LEU A 100 20.29 6.08 5.48
CA LEU A 100 21.44 6.08 6.39
C LEU A 100 21.04 5.78 7.85
N PRO A 101 19.98 6.39 8.42
CA PRO A 101 19.53 6.02 9.76
C PRO A 101 19.18 4.54 9.93
N ALA A 102 18.56 3.91 8.92
CA ALA A 102 18.25 2.49 8.95
C ALA A 102 19.52 1.63 8.92
N LEU A 103 20.43 1.87 7.96
CA LEU A 103 21.69 1.14 7.84
C LEU A 103 22.55 1.27 9.11
N GLN A 104 22.66 2.46 9.69
CA GLN A 104 23.38 2.72 10.95
C GLN A 104 22.76 1.98 12.14
N ALA A 105 21.44 1.74 12.09
CA ALA A 105 20.73 0.93 13.08
C ALA A 105 20.81 -0.58 12.82
N GLY A 106 21.57 -1.04 11.82
CA GLY A 106 21.67 -2.45 11.47
C GLY A 106 20.45 -3.01 10.75
N ILE A 107 19.67 -2.16 10.07
CA ILE A 107 18.47 -2.51 9.31
C ILE A 107 18.80 -2.41 7.83
N SER A 108 18.68 -3.51 7.07
CA SER A 108 18.78 -3.51 5.63
C SER A 108 17.58 -2.82 4.98
N VAL A 109 17.77 -2.23 3.80
CA VAL A 109 16.73 -1.41 3.16
C VAL A 109 16.46 -1.89 1.74
N ALA A 110 15.19 -2.04 1.38
CA ALA A 110 14.72 -2.25 0.03
C ALA A 110 13.82 -1.07 -0.39
N SER A 111 14.18 -0.34 -1.42
CA SER A 111 13.34 0.74 -1.96
C SER A 111 12.72 0.31 -3.27
N VAL A 112 11.39 0.36 -3.32
CA VAL A 112 10.58 -0.23 -4.38
C VAL A 112 10.21 0.82 -5.43
N GLU A 113 10.41 0.49 -6.70
CA GLU A 113 9.77 1.14 -7.84
C GLU A 113 8.58 0.28 -8.27
N TYR A 114 7.51 0.89 -8.78
CA TYR A 114 6.28 0.20 -9.15
C TYR A 114 5.62 0.84 -10.38
N ARG A 115 4.76 0.10 -11.10
CA ARG A 115 3.96 0.63 -12.21
C ARG A 115 3.10 1.79 -11.74
N THR A 116 3.06 2.86 -12.53
CA THR A 116 2.16 3.98 -12.27
C THR A 116 0.71 3.61 -12.62
N ILE A 117 -0.24 4.45 -12.20
CA ILE A 117 -1.64 4.37 -12.66
C ILE A 117 -1.72 4.42 -14.19
N ARG A 118 -0.85 5.19 -14.84
CA ARG A 118 -0.79 5.25 -16.30
C ARG A 118 -0.38 3.90 -16.92
N ASP A 119 0.66 3.27 -16.37
CA ASP A 119 1.08 1.93 -16.81
C ASP A 119 -0.03 0.92 -16.55
N ALA A 120 -0.63 0.92 -15.36
CA ALA A 120 -1.74 0.03 -14.99
C ALA A 120 -2.98 0.21 -15.90
N THR A 121 -3.30 1.44 -16.27
CA THR A 121 -4.40 1.74 -17.22
C THR A 121 -4.07 1.21 -18.62
N ALA A 122 -2.82 1.37 -19.07
CA ALA A 122 -2.36 0.82 -20.35
C ALA A 122 -2.40 -0.71 -20.39
N ASP A 123 -2.16 -1.35 -19.24
CA ASP A 123 -2.28 -2.81 -19.05
C ASP A 123 -3.74 -3.28 -18.88
N GLY A 124 -4.72 -2.36 -18.92
CA GLY A 124 -6.16 -2.66 -18.79
C GLY A 124 -6.62 -2.99 -17.36
N LEU A 125 -5.85 -2.64 -16.32
CA LEU A 125 -6.23 -2.89 -14.94
C LEU A 125 -7.35 -1.95 -14.47
N VAL A 126 -8.36 -2.51 -13.81
CA VAL A 126 -9.53 -1.78 -13.29
C VAL A 126 -9.84 -2.26 -11.86
N PRO A 127 -9.76 -1.39 -10.84
CA PRO A 127 -9.29 0.00 -10.90
C PRO A 127 -7.77 0.08 -11.12
N PRO A 128 -7.26 1.18 -11.70
CA PRO A 128 -5.83 1.26 -12.02
C PRO A 128 -4.91 1.30 -10.80
N VAL A 129 -5.37 1.71 -9.61
CA VAL A 129 -4.59 1.67 -8.37
C VAL A 129 -4.16 0.24 -7.98
N GLN A 130 -4.86 -0.78 -8.48
CA GLN A 130 -4.51 -2.18 -8.32
C GLN A 130 -3.07 -2.46 -8.79
N GLY A 131 -2.64 -1.84 -9.90
CA GLY A 131 -1.31 -2.04 -10.45
C GLY A 131 -0.18 -1.71 -9.47
N PRO A 132 -0.02 -0.45 -9.04
CA PRO A 132 1.02 -0.06 -8.09
C PRO A 132 0.92 -0.79 -6.75
N MET A 133 -0.29 -1.03 -6.21
CA MET A 133 -0.44 -1.69 -4.91
C MET A 133 -0.03 -3.16 -4.96
N LEU A 134 -0.43 -3.91 -6.00
CA LEU A 134 -0.03 -5.31 -6.17
C LEU A 134 1.45 -5.45 -6.55
N ASP A 135 2.02 -4.49 -7.26
CA ASP A 135 3.46 -4.45 -7.52
C ASP A 135 4.25 -4.33 -6.20
N CYS A 136 3.82 -3.46 -5.28
CA CYS A 136 4.44 -3.33 -3.96
C CYS A 136 4.28 -4.62 -3.11
N ALA A 137 3.12 -5.29 -3.19
CA ALA A 137 2.92 -6.59 -2.57
C ALA A 137 3.91 -7.63 -3.11
N ARG A 138 4.02 -7.71 -4.45
CA ARG A 138 4.97 -8.62 -5.11
C ARG A 138 6.42 -8.28 -4.77
N ALA A 139 6.78 -7.00 -4.67
CA ALA A 139 8.11 -6.58 -4.26
C ALA A 139 8.47 -7.07 -2.86
N LEU A 140 7.54 -6.95 -1.89
CA LEU A 140 7.69 -7.49 -0.55
C LEU A 140 7.85 -9.03 -0.56
N GLN A 141 7.01 -9.73 -1.32
CA GLN A 141 7.11 -11.18 -1.52
C GLN A 141 8.45 -11.58 -2.16
N PHE A 142 8.92 -10.83 -3.16
CA PHE A 142 10.22 -11.04 -3.78
C PHE A 142 11.37 -10.88 -2.78
N CYS A 143 11.36 -9.84 -1.94
CA CYS A 143 12.36 -9.68 -0.89
C CYS A 143 12.42 -10.91 0.02
N ARG A 144 11.29 -11.55 0.33
CA ARG A 144 11.27 -12.78 1.14
C ARG A 144 11.93 -13.97 0.46
N THR A 145 11.90 -14.06 -0.86
CA THR A 145 12.66 -15.10 -1.58
C THR A 145 14.17 -14.93 -1.46
N LYS A 146 14.63 -13.70 -1.15
CA LYS A 146 16.03 -13.31 -1.03
C LYS A 146 16.59 -13.37 0.39
N PHE A 147 15.84 -13.76 1.39
CA PHE A 147 16.24 -13.65 2.80
C PHE A 147 17.56 -14.35 3.12
N ARG A 148 17.81 -15.53 2.56
CA ARG A 148 19.11 -16.22 2.75
C ARG A 148 20.24 -15.51 2.03
N GLU A 149 20.04 -15.12 0.77
CA GLU A 149 21.03 -14.46 -0.08
C GLU A 149 21.41 -13.07 0.47
N TRP A 150 20.44 -12.35 0.97
CA TRP A 150 20.61 -10.99 1.51
C TRP A 150 20.91 -10.95 3.01
N ASN A 151 21.02 -12.11 3.67
CA ASN A 151 21.23 -12.24 5.11
C ASN A 151 20.20 -11.47 5.93
N LEU A 152 18.89 -11.72 5.64
CA LEU A 152 17.76 -11.05 6.29
C LEU A 152 17.06 -11.97 7.28
N ASP A 153 16.48 -11.36 8.34
CA ASP A 153 15.59 -12.04 9.28
C ASP A 153 14.15 -12.03 8.76
N PRO A 154 13.56 -13.20 8.47
CA PRO A 154 12.21 -13.30 7.93
C PRO A 154 11.11 -12.82 8.88
N THR A 155 11.40 -12.71 10.16
CA THR A 155 10.43 -12.34 11.20
C THR A 155 10.40 -10.83 11.49
N ARG A 156 11.38 -10.07 10.99
CA ARG A 156 11.56 -8.65 11.27
C ARG A 156 11.53 -7.80 10.00
N VAL A 157 10.32 -7.51 9.53
CA VAL A 157 10.09 -6.70 8.32
C VAL A 157 9.21 -5.51 8.66
N ALA A 158 9.63 -4.30 8.29
CA ALA A 158 8.83 -3.09 8.39
C ALA A 158 8.49 -2.53 7.01
N LEU A 159 7.35 -1.85 6.91
CA LEU A 159 7.04 -0.99 5.77
C LEU A 159 7.17 0.47 6.16
N ALA A 160 7.62 1.29 5.22
CA ALA A 160 7.57 2.74 5.33
C ALA A 160 7.27 3.37 3.97
N GLY A 161 6.81 4.61 4.01
CA GLY A 161 6.54 5.36 2.79
C GLY A 161 5.93 6.71 3.06
N GLY A 162 5.80 7.52 2.00
CA GLY A 162 5.18 8.84 2.07
C GLY A 162 4.00 8.96 1.10
N SER A 163 2.93 9.72 1.48
CA SER A 163 1.81 10.01 0.59
C SER A 163 1.17 8.73 0.01
N ALA A 164 1.09 8.57 -1.31
CA ALA A 164 0.58 7.36 -1.95
C ALA A 164 1.34 6.07 -1.52
N GLY A 165 2.66 6.16 -1.28
CA GLY A 165 3.44 5.06 -0.73
C GLY A 165 3.07 4.74 0.72
N ALA A 166 2.70 5.76 1.49
CA ALA A 166 2.15 5.60 2.84
C ALA A 166 0.80 4.88 2.81
N CYS A 167 -0.11 5.30 1.92
CA CYS A 167 -1.39 4.63 1.70
C CYS A 167 -1.18 3.15 1.32
N THR A 168 -0.26 2.87 0.39
CA THR A 168 0.08 1.51 -0.04
C THR A 168 0.68 0.67 1.09
N SER A 169 1.55 1.25 1.92
CA SER A 169 2.15 0.57 3.08
C SER A 169 1.10 0.18 4.11
N LEU A 170 0.15 1.08 4.42
CA LEU A 170 -0.96 0.81 5.32
C LEU A 170 -1.91 -0.24 4.73
N TRP A 171 -2.23 -0.16 3.43
CA TRP A 171 -3.04 -1.13 2.74
C TRP A 171 -2.44 -2.55 2.82
N LEU A 172 -1.13 -2.69 2.60
CA LEU A 172 -0.42 -3.96 2.76
C LEU A 172 -0.45 -4.49 4.19
N ALA A 173 -0.40 -3.59 5.18
CA ALA A 173 -0.38 -3.97 6.58
C ALA A 173 -1.72 -4.49 7.08
N PHE A 174 -2.82 -3.91 6.61
CA PHE A 174 -4.17 -4.17 7.13
C PHE A 174 -4.96 -5.20 6.31
N ARG A 175 -4.53 -5.52 5.09
CA ARG A 175 -5.22 -6.56 4.34
C ARG A 175 -4.76 -7.95 4.74
N ASP A 176 -5.55 -8.97 4.37
CA ASP A 176 -5.17 -10.36 4.52
C ASP A 176 -3.88 -10.69 3.76
N ASP A 177 -3.15 -11.68 4.26
CA ASP A 177 -1.92 -12.15 3.62
C ASP A 177 -2.18 -12.58 2.18
N LEU A 178 -1.39 -12.04 1.25
CA LEU A 178 -1.49 -12.32 -0.17
C LEU A 178 -0.71 -13.57 -0.61
N ALA A 179 -0.16 -14.33 0.33
CA ALA A 179 0.50 -15.59 0.01
C ALA A 179 -0.48 -16.58 -0.65
N ASP A 180 -0.13 -17.11 -1.81
CA ASP A 180 -0.79 -18.28 -2.39
C ASP A 180 0.13 -19.50 -2.34
N PRO A 181 0.01 -20.37 -1.31
CA PRO A 181 0.88 -21.54 -1.15
C PRO A 181 0.84 -22.51 -2.33
N ARG A 182 -0.20 -22.46 -3.16
CA ARG A 182 -0.41 -23.35 -4.31
C ARG A 182 0.08 -22.74 -5.62
N SER A 183 0.50 -21.48 -5.61
CA SER A 183 0.99 -20.80 -6.81
C SER A 183 2.22 -21.51 -7.40
N PRO A 184 2.32 -21.69 -8.72
CA PRO A 184 3.55 -22.14 -9.38
C PRO A 184 4.69 -21.10 -9.25
N ASP A 185 4.36 -19.82 -9.04
CA ASP A 185 5.32 -18.76 -8.82
C ASP A 185 5.85 -18.77 -7.37
N PRO A 186 7.16 -19.00 -7.13
CA PRO A 186 7.73 -19.03 -5.80
C PRO A 186 7.64 -17.68 -5.08
N VAL A 187 7.54 -16.57 -5.81
CA VAL A 187 7.34 -15.23 -5.24
C VAL A 187 5.95 -15.12 -4.65
N ALA A 188 4.91 -15.50 -5.40
CA ALA A 188 3.53 -15.43 -4.94
C ALA A 188 3.24 -16.34 -3.73
N ARG A 189 4.08 -17.35 -3.45
CA ARG A 189 3.95 -18.19 -2.25
C ARG A 189 4.42 -17.51 -0.97
N GLN A 190 5.11 -16.35 -1.06
CA GLN A 190 5.66 -15.66 0.10
C GLN A 190 4.61 -14.78 0.77
N SER A 191 4.70 -14.66 2.10
CA SER A 191 3.81 -13.84 2.91
C SER A 191 4.02 -12.34 2.67
N THR A 192 2.94 -11.55 2.76
CA THR A 192 2.97 -10.08 2.82
C THR A 192 2.86 -9.52 4.24
N ARG A 193 2.79 -10.37 5.28
CA ARG A 193 2.72 -9.92 6.67
C ARG A 193 3.99 -9.18 7.10
N VAL A 194 3.84 -8.16 7.93
CA VAL A 194 4.93 -7.32 8.41
C VAL A 194 4.88 -7.12 9.93
N THR A 195 5.99 -6.71 10.52
CA THR A 195 6.14 -6.50 11.96
C THR A 195 5.56 -5.16 12.39
N CYS A 196 5.72 -4.11 11.58
CA CYS A 196 5.23 -2.77 11.86
C CYS A 196 5.20 -1.92 10.58
N VAL A 197 4.52 -0.78 10.66
CA VAL A 197 4.45 0.22 9.59
C VAL A 197 4.68 1.62 10.14
N ALA A 198 5.51 2.44 9.48
CA ALA A 198 5.70 3.84 9.85
C ALA A 198 5.65 4.72 8.60
N VAL A 199 4.72 5.66 8.54
CA VAL A 199 4.39 6.40 7.30
C VAL A 199 4.23 7.89 7.50
N ASP A 200 4.56 8.66 6.46
CA ASP A 200 4.48 10.10 6.44
C ASP A 200 3.35 10.60 5.51
N GLY A 201 2.48 11.50 5.99
CA GLY A 201 1.44 12.15 5.21
C GLY A 201 0.48 11.21 4.51
N ALA A 202 0.06 10.13 5.17
CA ALA A 202 -0.77 9.09 4.59
C ALA A 202 -2.20 9.56 4.30
N GLN A 203 -2.72 9.21 3.11
CA GLN A 203 -4.15 9.18 2.84
C GLN A 203 -4.68 7.82 3.32
N THR A 204 -5.44 7.82 4.40
CA THR A 204 -5.92 6.59 5.04
C THR A 204 -7.25 6.11 4.50
N SER A 205 -7.96 6.96 3.78
CA SER A 205 -9.20 6.64 3.07
C SER A 205 -9.13 7.07 1.61
N LEU A 206 -9.79 6.31 0.74
CA LEU A 206 -10.09 6.65 -0.66
C LEU A 206 -11.61 6.78 -0.87
N ASP A 207 -12.41 6.95 0.20
CA ASP A 207 -13.84 7.27 0.11
C ASP A 207 -14.01 8.79 -0.01
N PRO A 208 -14.54 9.31 -1.14
CA PRO A 208 -14.68 10.74 -1.35
C PRO A 208 -15.62 11.42 -0.35
N HIS A 209 -16.60 10.70 0.23
CA HIS A 209 -17.49 11.25 1.25
C HIS A 209 -16.76 11.39 2.60
N GLN A 210 -16.02 10.35 3.03
CA GLN A 210 -15.20 10.41 4.25
C GLN A 210 -14.15 11.53 4.12
N MET A 211 -13.39 11.54 3.03
CA MET A 211 -12.36 12.55 2.78
C MET A 211 -12.93 13.98 2.81
N ARG A 212 -14.06 14.21 2.16
CA ARG A 212 -14.72 15.52 2.14
C ARG A 212 -15.25 15.92 3.53
N ALA A 213 -15.79 14.98 4.29
CA ALA A 213 -16.25 15.24 5.65
C ALA A 213 -15.09 15.57 6.60
N TRP A 214 -13.93 14.91 6.44
CA TRP A 214 -12.76 15.16 7.28
C TRP A 214 -12.00 16.42 6.88
N THR A 215 -11.94 16.74 5.58
CA THR A 215 -11.18 17.85 5.02
C THR A 215 -11.96 18.45 3.83
N PRO A 216 -12.80 19.47 4.06
CA PRO A 216 -13.79 19.95 3.08
C PRO A 216 -13.24 20.44 1.74
N ASN A 217 -11.99 20.88 1.66
CA ASN A 217 -11.37 21.35 0.43
C ASN A 217 -10.53 20.30 -0.30
N ILE A 218 -10.65 19.01 0.08
CA ILE A 218 -9.92 17.92 -0.61
C ILE A 218 -10.41 17.72 -2.04
N THR A 219 -9.46 17.40 -2.94
CA THR A 219 -9.73 17.11 -4.35
C THR A 219 -8.97 15.88 -4.86
N TYR A 220 -8.38 15.10 -3.94
CA TYR A 220 -7.54 13.93 -4.22
C TYR A 220 -8.36 12.64 -4.36
N GLY A 221 -7.80 11.62 -5.00
CA GLY A 221 -8.27 10.23 -4.96
C GLY A 221 -8.96 9.74 -6.23
N ALA A 222 -9.60 10.61 -7.02
CA ALA A 222 -10.34 10.22 -8.22
C ALA A 222 -9.49 9.40 -9.23
N HIS A 223 -8.23 9.77 -9.41
CA HIS A 223 -7.28 9.11 -10.31
C HIS A 223 -6.97 7.66 -9.90
N ALA A 224 -7.02 7.34 -8.60
CA ALA A 224 -6.82 5.98 -8.11
C ALA A 224 -7.80 4.98 -8.74
N PHE A 225 -9.02 5.44 -9.02
CA PHE A 225 -10.07 4.63 -9.63
C PHE A 225 -10.32 4.95 -11.12
N GLY A 226 -9.42 5.71 -11.75
CA GLY A 226 -9.53 6.06 -13.16
C GLY A 226 -10.69 7.03 -13.46
N ILE A 227 -11.12 7.82 -12.48
CA ILE A 227 -12.23 8.75 -12.64
C ILE A 227 -11.71 10.07 -13.22
N ALA A 228 -12.18 10.40 -14.42
CA ALA A 228 -11.88 11.65 -15.10
C ALA A 228 -12.92 12.75 -14.78
N ALA A 229 -12.56 13.99 -15.08
CA ALA A 229 -13.51 15.11 -15.08
C ALA A 229 -14.61 14.89 -16.15
N ASP A 230 -15.77 15.50 -15.94
CA ASP A 230 -16.86 15.56 -16.93
C ASP A 230 -16.99 17.00 -17.46
N PRO A 231 -16.34 17.35 -18.58
CA PRO A 231 -16.39 18.68 -19.16
C PRO A 231 -17.80 19.11 -19.60
N ARG A 232 -18.67 18.14 -20.00
CA ARG A 232 -20.04 18.45 -20.45
C ARG A 232 -20.89 18.94 -19.30
N ARG A 233 -20.71 18.37 -18.12
CA ARG A 233 -21.37 18.78 -16.86
C ARG A 233 -20.60 19.83 -16.08
N LYS A 234 -19.42 20.23 -16.55
CA LYS A 234 -18.48 21.15 -15.88
C LYS A 234 -18.06 20.66 -14.48
N LEU A 235 -17.90 19.34 -14.31
CA LEU A 235 -17.50 18.72 -13.08
C LEU A 235 -16.02 18.36 -13.11
N SER A 236 -15.31 18.67 -12.03
CA SER A 236 -13.95 18.17 -11.79
C SER A 236 -13.96 16.66 -11.56
N SER A 237 -12.81 16.00 -11.73
CA SER A 237 -12.67 14.57 -11.45
C SER A 237 -13.09 14.20 -10.02
N PHE A 238 -12.81 15.06 -9.03
CA PHE A 238 -13.25 14.81 -7.65
C PHE A 238 -14.76 14.92 -7.49
N GLN A 239 -15.43 15.87 -8.16
CA GLN A 239 -16.90 15.96 -8.11
C GLN A 239 -17.55 14.73 -8.74
N VAL A 240 -17.05 14.26 -9.90
CA VAL A 240 -17.50 13.00 -10.52
C VAL A 240 -17.24 11.81 -9.61
N PHE A 241 -16.09 11.77 -8.95
CA PHE A 241 -15.72 10.75 -7.98
C PHE A 241 -16.70 10.71 -6.79
N HIS A 242 -16.98 11.89 -6.22
CA HIS A 242 -17.91 12.05 -5.11
C HIS A 242 -19.34 11.57 -5.46
N GLU A 243 -19.85 11.93 -6.64
CA GLU A 243 -21.16 11.48 -7.13
C GLU A 243 -21.18 9.97 -7.44
N SER A 244 -20.04 9.40 -7.83
CA SER A 244 -19.92 7.98 -8.20
C SER A 244 -19.71 7.04 -7.02
N ARG A 245 -19.65 7.55 -5.79
CA ARG A 245 -19.26 6.80 -4.59
C ARG A 245 -19.95 5.44 -4.46
N GLU A 246 -21.26 5.40 -4.59
CA GLU A 246 -22.01 4.15 -4.40
C GLU A 246 -21.60 3.05 -5.38
N ARG A 247 -21.36 3.41 -6.64
CA ARG A 247 -20.84 2.49 -7.65
C ARG A 247 -19.41 2.01 -7.36
N LEU A 248 -18.62 2.84 -6.68
CA LEU A 248 -17.22 2.59 -6.39
C LEU A 248 -16.98 1.95 -5.00
N LEU A 249 -18.03 1.75 -4.19
CA LEU A 249 -17.93 1.19 -2.84
C LEU A 249 -17.11 -0.12 -2.77
N PRO A 250 -17.24 -1.10 -3.70
CA PRO A 250 -16.40 -2.30 -3.65
C PRO A 250 -14.91 -1.98 -3.72
N TRP A 251 -14.50 -1.06 -4.58
CA TRP A 251 -13.10 -0.64 -4.71
C TRP A 251 -12.65 0.22 -3.53
N ILE A 252 -13.51 1.12 -3.04
CA ILE A 252 -13.23 1.93 -1.85
C ILE A 252 -12.91 1.01 -0.67
N ARG A 253 -13.71 -0.02 -0.42
CA ARG A 253 -13.50 -0.99 0.65
C ARG A 253 -12.24 -1.83 0.45
N GLU A 254 -11.92 -2.18 -0.79
CA GLU A 254 -10.74 -2.99 -1.14
C GLU A 254 -9.42 -2.21 -1.00
N TYR A 255 -9.43 -0.89 -1.32
CA TYR A 255 -8.20 -0.11 -1.43
C TYR A 255 -8.04 1.01 -0.39
N SER A 256 -9.01 1.26 0.48
CA SER A 256 -8.89 2.22 1.59
C SER A 256 -8.30 1.55 2.83
N PRO A 257 -7.13 1.93 3.32
CA PRO A 257 -6.59 1.38 4.56
C PRO A 257 -7.57 1.44 5.74
N TYR A 258 -8.31 2.54 5.86
CA TYR A 258 -9.31 2.75 6.91
C TYR A 258 -10.37 1.63 6.98
N GLU A 259 -10.79 1.11 5.82
CA GLU A 259 -11.82 0.06 5.74
C GLU A 259 -11.29 -1.33 6.12
N LEU A 260 -9.97 -1.52 6.07
CA LEU A 260 -9.31 -2.82 6.22
C LEU A 260 -8.83 -3.09 7.65
N VAL A 261 -8.74 -2.06 8.50
CA VAL A 261 -8.22 -2.21 9.88
C VAL A 261 -9.00 -3.27 10.64
N SER A 262 -8.30 -4.25 11.18
CA SER A 262 -8.85 -5.37 11.93
C SER A 262 -7.98 -5.77 13.11
N ARG A 263 -8.57 -6.48 14.06
CA ARG A 263 -7.85 -6.99 15.24
C ARG A 263 -6.68 -7.87 14.82
N GLY A 264 -5.51 -7.60 15.39
CA GLY A 264 -4.28 -8.36 15.14
C GLY A 264 -3.40 -7.78 14.05
N ASP A 265 -3.80 -6.66 13.45
CA ASP A 265 -2.94 -5.92 12.53
C ASP A 265 -1.68 -5.39 13.25
N PRO A 266 -0.58 -5.19 12.50
CA PRO A 266 0.68 -4.75 13.08
C PRO A 266 0.59 -3.32 13.62
N PRO A 267 1.45 -2.94 14.59
CA PRO A 267 1.53 -1.58 15.10
C PRO A 267 1.90 -0.57 13.99
N VAL A 268 1.28 0.63 14.07
CA VAL A 268 1.37 1.70 13.07
C VAL A 268 1.87 3.00 13.68
N GLY A 269 2.81 3.68 13.01
CA GLY A 269 3.23 5.05 13.27
C GLY A 269 2.81 5.98 12.12
N LEU A 270 2.01 6.99 12.42
CA LEU A 270 1.49 7.99 11.47
C LEU A 270 2.12 9.34 11.75
N TYR A 271 2.80 9.92 10.77
CA TYR A 271 3.55 11.17 10.91
C TYR A 271 3.00 12.23 9.95
N TYR A 272 2.70 13.41 10.47
CA TYR A 272 2.18 14.54 9.70
C TYR A 272 2.90 15.84 10.04
N SER A 273 3.04 16.75 9.06
CA SER A 273 3.79 18.00 9.18
C SER A 273 2.99 19.15 9.80
N ALA A 274 1.67 18.99 9.97
CA ALA A 274 0.78 19.97 10.56
C ALA A 274 -0.21 19.30 11.53
N PRO A 275 -0.73 20.02 12.54
CA PRO A 275 -1.76 19.49 13.42
C PRO A 275 -3.08 19.27 12.68
N PRO A 276 -3.96 18.36 13.16
CA PRO A 276 -5.26 18.12 12.56
C PRO A 276 -6.21 19.29 12.78
N ASN A 277 -7.16 19.47 11.85
CA ASN A 277 -8.23 20.48 11.92
C ASN A 277 -9.50 19.88 11.26
N LEU A 278 -10.08 18.88 11.90
CA LEU A 278 -11.21 18.12 11.39
C LEU A 278 -12.39 19.00 10.99
N GLY A 279 -12.94 18.75 9.79
CA GLY A 279 -14.09 19.47 9.27
C GLY A 279 -13.80 20.90 8.80
N GLN A 280 -12.53 21.30 8.75
CA GLN A 280 -12.11 22.61 8.26
C GLN A 280 -11.22 22.49 7.02
N PRO A 281 -11.20 23.52 6.15
CA PRO A 281 -10.25 23.57 5.04
C PRO A 281 -8.81 23.59 5.53
N GLU A 282 -7.94 22.83 4.85
CA GLU A 282 -6.52 22.69 5.14
C GLU A 282 -5.66 23.35 4.05
N LYS A 283 -4.46 23.79 4.42
CA LYS A 283 -3.47 24.31 3.46
C LYS A 283 -2.98 23.19 2.51
N ASP A 284 -2.75 22.01 3.07
CA ASP A 284 -2.42 20.79 2.33
C ASP A 284 -3.46 19.71 2.65
N PRO A 285 -4.63 19.75 1.98
CA PRO A 285 -5.71 18.83 2.27
C PRO A 285 -5.36 17.36 1.95
N THR A 286 -4.38 17.13 1.07
CA THR A 286 -3.96 15.77 0.67
C THR A 286 -3.14 15.08 1.76
N HIS A 287 -2.36 15.83 2.54
CA HIS A 287 -1.50 15.29 3.60
C HIS A 287 -1.94 15.77 5.00
N SER A 288 -3.23 16.07 5.17
CA SER A 288 -3.79 16.51 6.44
C SER A 288 -3.74 15.43 7.51
N ALA A 289 -3.37 15.78 8.74
CA ALA A 289 -3.41 14.89 9.89
C ALA A 289 -4.84 14.43 10.27
N ASN A 290 -5.88 15.01 9.66
CA ASN A 290 -7.26 14.52 9.76
C ASN A 290 -7.39 13.04 9.36
N PHE A 291 -6.66 12.61 8.33
CA PHE A 291 -6.55 11.21 7.93
C PHE A 291 -5.97 10.35 9.05
N GLY A 292 -4.94 10.86 9.72
CA GLY A 292 -4.29 10.17 10.84
C GLY A 292 -5.20 10.04 12.05
N VAL A 293 -5.94 11.11 12.41
CA VAL A 293 -6.91 11.07 13.51
C VAL A 293 -7.95 9.98 13.27
N LYS A 294 -8.53 9.96 12.07
CA LYS A 294 -9.60 9.00 11.76
C LYS A 294 -9.09 7.56 11.71
N LEU A 295 -7.90 7.34 11.17
CA LEU A 295 -7.30 6.01 11.21
C LEU A 295 -6.98 5.59 12.65
N LYS A 296 -6.46 6.49 13.47
CA LYS A 296 -6.18 6.18 14.89
C LYS A 296 -7.45 5.80 15.63
N GLU A 297 -8.56 6.55 15.47
CA GLU A 297 -9.86 6.19 16.04
C GLU A 297 -10.29 4.76 15.64
N ARG A 298 -10.09 4.40 14.36
CA ARG A 298 -10.42 3.07 13.85
C ARG A 298 -9.50 1.99 14.44
N CYS A 299 -8.19 2.25 14.51
CA CYS A 299 -7.22 1.35 15.13
C CYS A 299 -7.54 1.11 16.62
N ASP A 300 -7.86 2.18 17.36
CA ASP A 300 -8.19 2.10 18.78
C ASP A 300 -9.45 1.22 19.00
N ALA A 301 -10.47 1.35 18.13
CA ALA A 301 -11.68 0.53 18.18
C ALA A 301 -11.42 -0.96 17.94
N GLU A 302 -10.42 -1.30 17.11
CA GLU A 302 -10.03 -2.70 16.82
C GLU A 302 -8.90 -3.21 17.75
N GLY A 303 -8.38 -2.35 18.65
CA GLY A 303 -7.27 -2.71 19.54
C GLY A 303 -5.92 -2.81 18.84
N VAL A 304 -5.74 -2.11 17.71
CA VAL A 304 -4.47 -2.00 16.98
C VAL A 304 -3.65 -0.84 17.54
N ALA A 305 -2.38 -1.09 17.88
CA ALA A 305 -1.49 -0.04 18.39
C ALA A 305 -1.19 0.98 17.28
N CYS A 306 -1.62 2.24 17.49
CA CYS A 306 -1.45 3.32 16.52
C CYS A 306 -0.91 4.57 17.19
N ALA A 307 0.31 4.99 16.82
CA ALA A 307 0.90 6.27 17.21
C ALA A 307 0.59 7.32 16.15
N LEU A 308 0.08 8.48 16.56
CA LEU A 308 -0.17 9.64 15.70
C LEU A 308 0.72 10.80 16.14
N VAL A 309 1.56 11.27 15.23
CA VAL A 309 2.57 12.30 15.50
C VAL A 309 2.40 13.49 14.54
N TYR A 310 2.29 14.67 15.10
CA TYR A 310 2.25 15.96 14.40
C TYR A 310 2.79 17.07 15.33
N PRO A 311 3.12 18.28 14.86
CA PRO A 311 3.57 19.35 15.73
C PRO A 311 2.56 19.65 16.84
N GLY A 312 3.00 19.50 18.10
CA GLY A 312 2.14 19.68 19.28
C GLY A 312 1.30 18.43 19.66
N ALA A 313 1.53 17.27 19.05
CA ALA A 313 0.87 16.04 19.46
C ALA A 313 1.25 15.65 20.91
N PRO A 314 0.30 15.18 21.75
CA PRO A 314 0.58 14.67 23.08
C PRO A 314 1.30 13.32 23.01
N ASP A 315 2.02 12.98 24.07
CA ASP A 315 2.57 11.63 24.36
C ASP A 315 3.37 10.99 23.21
N VAL A 316 4.18 11.79 22.52
CA VAL A 316 5.02 11.32 21.40
C VAL A 316 6.15 10.41 21.94
N ARG A 317 5.97 9.08 21.80
CA ARG A 317 6.97 8.09 22.17
C ARG A 317 8.09 7.94 21.14
N HIS A 318 7.78 8.04 19.87
CA HIS A 318 8.71 7.92 18.75
C HIS A 318 8.58 9.17 17.88
N ALA A 319 9.58 10.05 17.91
CA ALA A 319 9.51 11.34 17.26
C ALA A 319 9.57 11.26 15.72
N SER A 320 10.04 10.15 15.17
CA SER A 320 10.16 9.94 13.73
C SER A 320 9.78 8.51 13.31
N ALA A 321 9.49 8.34 12.02
CA ALA A 321 9.27 7.02 11.43
C ALA A 321 10.49 6.09 11.62
N ASN A 322 11.71 6.64 11.54
CA ASN A 322 12.95 5.89 11.83
C ASN A 322 12.99 5.36 13.27
N ASP A 323 12.62 6.18 14.26
CA ASP A 323 12.61 5.77 15.67
C ASP A 323 11.57 4.68 15.92
N PHE A 324 10.39 4.81 15.29
CA PHE A 324 9.33 3.82 15.37
C PHE A 324 9.78 2.46 14.79
N VAL A 325 10.30 2.46 13.56
CA VAL A 325 10.81 1.26 12.88
C VAL A 325 11.90 0.60 13.71
N ARG A 326 12.89 1.37 14.19
CA ARG A 326 13.98 0.87 15.02
C ARG A 326 13.46 0.21 16.29
N ALA A 327 12.52 0.84 16.99
CA ALA A 327 11.96 0.30 18.23
C ALA A 327 11.22 -1.02 18.03
N HIS A 328 10.48 -1.16 16.93
CA HIS A 328 9.68 -2.36 16.67
C HIS A 328 10.47 -3.51 16.03
N LEU A 329 11.44 -3.21 15.19
CA LEU A 329 12.31 -4.24 14.63
C LEU A 329 13.37 -4.72 15.62
N ARG A 330 13.66 -3.94 16.69
CA ARG A 330 14.65 -4.26 17.74
C ARG A 330 15.92 -4.85 17.14
N PRO A 331 16.61 -4.12 16.24
CA PRO A 331 17.89 -4.59 15.76
C PRO A 331 18.81 -4.74 16.96
N GLU A 332 19.58 -5.83 17.01
CA GLU A 332 20.57 -6.01 18.08
C GLU A 332 21.60 -4.89 17.94
N VAL A 333 21.62 -3.98 18.93
CA VAL A 333 22.67 -2.97 19.04
C VAL A 333 23.93 -3.70 19.52
N ARG A 334 25.02 -3.59 18.77
CA ARG A 334 26.36 -4.01 19.19
C ARG A 334 26.99 -2.98 20.08
#